data_cd0efcfe412eb162cb57f8e8e593a72d
#
_entry.id   cd0efcfe412eb162cb57f8e8e593a72d
#
_cell.length_a   1.000
_cell.length_b   1.000
_cell.length_c   1.000
_cell.angle_alpha   90.00
_cell.angle_beta   90.00
_cell.angle_gamma   90.00
#
_symmetry.space_group_name_H-M   'P 1'
#
loop_
_entity.id
_entity.type
_entity.pdbx_description
1 polymer ?
#
loop_
_entity_poly.entity_id
_entity_poly.type
_entity_poly.pdbx_seq_one_letter_code
_entity_poly.pdbx_strand_id
1 'polypeptide(L)'
;NQQVKIIASGDLDEYRISDLVAAKAPIDAFGVGAALSTCPDASSLSGVYKLVEIVRNGRRVPTAKYSPQKVTLPGRKQVWRVYRDDSVAYDVLGLADEPTPDGGVPLLECVMKQGRRLKASDSIRTVQERSRKSVERLSVGVRALRDPDRFDVRLSPGLTKLTRAVHHQTADRT
;
A
#
# COMPACT_ATOMS: atom_id res chain seq x y z
N ASN A 1 -18.27 -5.78 -45.05
CA ASN A 1 -18.71 -4.80 -44.03
C ASN A 1 -17.54 -4.50 -43.09
N GLN A 2 -16.91 -3.35 -43.26
CA GLN A 2 -15.96 -2.85 -42.24
C GLN A 2 -16.78 -2.51 -40.99
N GLN A 3 -16.47 -3.17 -39.87
CA GLN A 3 -17.05 -2.83 -38.58
C GLN A 3 -16.52 -1.44 -38.17
N VAL A 4 -17.40 -0.46 -38.17
CA VAL A 4 -17.09 0.88 -37.63
C VAL A 4 -16.94 0.75 -36.11
N LYS A 5 -15.82 1.24 -35.57
CA LYS A 5 -15.58 1.30 -34.13
C LYS A 5 -15.87 2.69 -33.61
N ILE A 6 -16.50 2.76 -32.45
CA ILE A 6 -16.84 3.99 -31.76
C ILE A 6 -15.81 4.23 -30.65
N ILE A 7 -15.13 5.37 -30.70
CA ILE A 7 -14.18 5.80 -29.68
C ILE A 7 -14.73 7.07 -29.03
N ALA A 8 -14.92 7.04 -27.72
CA ALA A 8 -15.30 8.22 -26.93
C ALA A 8 -14.06 8.87 -26.34
N SER A 9 -13.98 10.20 -26.37
CA SER A 9 -12.93 11.00 -25.76
C SER A 9 -13.48 12.34 -25.29
N GLY A 10 -12.70 13.08 -24.48
CA GLY A 10 -13.04 14.37 -23.92
C GLY A 10 -13.37 14.29 -22.45
N ASP A 11 -12.45 14.78 -21.62
CA ASP A 11 -12.54 14.87 -20.15
C ASP A 11 -13.07 13.61 -19.46
N LEU A 12 -12.69 12.43 -19.97
CA LEU A 12 -13.06 11.15 -19.39
C LEU A 12 -12.15 10.83 -18.21
N ASP A 13 -12.79 10.31 -17.16
CA ASP A 13 -12.18 9.74 -15.97
C ASP A 13 -12.80 8.35 -15.68
N GLU A 14 -12.31 7.67 -14.67
CA GLU A 14 -12.82 6.36 -14.25
C GLU A 14 -14.30 6.37 -13.88
N TYR A 15 -14.80 7.47 -13.31
CA TYR A 15 -16.20 7.60 -12.88
C TYR A 15 -17.13 7.71 -14.08
N ARG A 16 -16.80 8.58 -15.02
CA ARG A 16 -17.56 8.76 -16.28
C ARG A 16 -17.54 7.49 -17.13
N ILE A 17 -16.39 6.83 -17.22
CA ILE A 17 -16.26 5.55 -17.95
C ILE A 17 -17.12 4.49 -17.26
N SER A 18 -17.08 4.38 -15.93
CA SER A 18 -17.92 3.45 -15.18
C SER A 18 -19.40 3.66 -15.45
N ASP A 19 -19.86 4.93 -15.48
CA ASP A 19 -21.26 5.28 -15.75
C ASP A 19 -21.66 4.93 -17.20
N LEU A 20 -20.79 5.20 -18.18
CA LEU A 20 -21.03 4.84 -19.60
C LEU A 20 -21.09 3.33 -19.81
N VAL A 21 -20.21 2.57 -19.15
CA VAL A 21 -20.21 1.10 -19.19
C VAL A 21 -21.47 0.54 -18.53
N ALA A 22 -21.88 1.08 -17.38
CA ALA A 22 -23.11 0.68 -16.69
C ALA A 22 -24.35 0.97 -17.54
N ALA A 23 -24.36 2.09 -18.28
CA ALA A 23 -25.41 2.46 -19.24
C ALA A 23 -25.39 1.59 -20.52
N LYS A 24 -24.43 0.66 -20.67
CA LYS A 24 -24.24 -0.16 -21.87
C LYS A 24 -24.12 0.70 -23.15
N ALA A 25 -23.47 1.86 -23.06
CA ALA A 25 -23.22 2.72 -24.22
C ALA A 25 -22.43 1.94 -25.29
N PRO A 26 -22.77 2.04 -26.57
CA PRO A 26 -22.12 1.31 -27.66
C PRO A 26 -20.74 1.89 -28.02
N ILE A 27 -19.81 1.84 -27.06
CA ILE A 27 -18.46 2.39 -27.17
C ILE A 27 -17.46 1.25 -27.16
N ASP A 28 -16.58 1.20 -28.17
CA ASP A 28 -15.55 0.17 -28.31
C ASP A 28 -14.26 0.52 -27.56
N ALA A 29 -13.96 1.81 -27.40
CA ALA A 29 -12.75 2.27 -26.75
C ALA A 29 -12.91 3.69 -26.17
N PHE A 30 -12.12 3.99 -25.15
CA PHE A 30 -12.07 5.29 -24.47
C PHE A 30 -10.70 5.94 -24.65
N GLY A 31 -10.69 7.22 -25.02
CA GLY A 31 -9.50 8.06 -25.01
C GLY A 31 -9.44 8.90 -23.73
N VAL A 32 -8.54 8.54 -22.81
CA VAL A 32 -8.35 9.26 -21.53
C VAL A 32 -7.06 10.07 -21.60
N GLY A 33 -7.14 11.36 -21.33
CA GLY A 33 -6.00 12.28 -21.39
C GLY A 33 -5.56 12.75 -20.01
N ALA A 34 -5.93 13.98 -19.63
CA ALA A 34 -5.48 14.64 -18.42
C ALA A 34 -5.73 13.82 -17.14
N ALA A 35 -6.90 13.23 -16.98
CA ALA A 35 -7.23 12.44 -15.79
C ALA A 35 -6.26 11.28 -15.58
N LEU A 36 -5.86 10.57 -16.64
CA LEU A 36 -4.88 9.48 -16.54
C LEU A 36 -3.47 9.97 -16.20
N SER A 37 -3.06 11.13 -16.72
CA SER A 37 -1.70 11.66 -16.54
C SER A 37 -1.52 12.43 -15.22
N THR A 38 -2.57 13.04 -14.68
CA THR A 38 -2.51 13.87 -13.47
C THR A 38 -3.02 13.17 -12.22
N CYS A 39 -3.89 12.13 -12.36
CA CYS A 39 -4.52 11.43 -11.26
C CYS A 39 -5.07 12.42 -10.20
N PRO A 40 -6.10 13.25 -10.51
CA PRO A 40 -6.43 14.44 -9.74
C PRO A 40 -6.79 14.19 -8.28
N ASP A 41 -7.36 13.03 -7.98
CA ASP A 41 -7.76 12.58 -6.64
C ASP A 41 -6.56 12.07 -5.79
N ALA A 42 -5.48 11.62 -6.44
CA ALA A 42 -4.29 11.09 -5.79
C ALA A 42 -3.02 11.43 -6.59
N SER A 43 -2.82 12.71 -6.92
CA SER A 43 -1.78 13.20 -7.84
C SER A 43 -0.35 12.92 -7.40
N SER A 44 -0.12 12.55 -6.13
CA SER A 44 1.20 12.19 -5.62
C SER A 44 1.14 11.16 -4.50
N LEU A 45 2.12 10.25 -4.48
CA LEU A 45 2.39 9.39 -3.33
C LEU A 45 3.37 10.11 -2.40
N SER A 46 2.91 10.54 -1.24
CA SER A 46 3.75 11.20 -0.25
C SER A 46 4.77 10.23 0.33
N GLY A 47 6.04 10.56 0.21
CA GLY A 47 7.13 9.88 0.92
C GLY A 47 7.25 10.39 2.35
N VAL A 48 7.31 9.47 3.33
CA VAL A 48 7.50 9.81 4.74
C VAL A 48 8.69 9.05 5.30
N TYR A 49 9.62 9.80 5.91
CA TYR A 49 10.76 9.24 6.63
C TYR A 49 10.62 9.52 8.11
N LYS A 50 10.61 8.48 8.95
CA LYS A 50 10.44 8.59 10.41
C LYS A 50 11.46 7.73 11.13
N LEU A 51 12.11 8.31 12.16
CA LEU A 51 13.00 7.61 13.07
C LEU A 51 12.18 6.69 13.98
N VAL A 52 12.47 5.40 13.97
CA VAL A 52 11.75 4.38 14.74
C VAL A 52 12.66 3.53 15.63
N GLU A 53 13.98 3.61 15.43
CA GLU A 53 14.99 2.88 16.20
C GLU A 53 16.34 3.61 16.09
N ILE A 54 17.09 3.64 17.18
CA ILE A 54 18.50 4.09 17.19
C ILE A 54 19.38 3.00 17.79
N VAL A 55 20.67 3.03 17.51
CA VAL A 55 21.66 2.19 18.19
C VAL A 55 22.42 3.03 19.19
N ARG A 56 22.39 2.64 20.48
CA ARG A 56 23.13 3.30 21.56
C ARG A 56 23.91 2.24 22.33
N ASN A 57 25.22 2.42 22.43
CA ASN A 57 26.13 1.46 23.11
C ASN A 57 25.96 0.01 22.58
N GLY A 58 25.85 -0.17 21.25
CA GLY A 58 25.66 -1.46 20.61
C GLY A 58 24.26 -2.08 20.77
N ARG A 59 23.35 -1.43 21.51
CA ARG A 59 21.97 -1.90 21.71
C ARG A 59 20.98 -1.12 20.88
N ARG A 60 20.01 -1.81 20.32
CA ARG A 60 18.88 -1.23 19.61
C ARG A 60 17.90 -0.63 20.61
N VAL A 61 17.59 0.63 20.43
CA VAL A 61 16.64 1.39 21.26
C VAL A 61 15.48 1.82 20.39
N PRO A 62 14.33 1.16 20.48
CA PRO A 62 13.13 1.57 19.78
C PRO A 62 12.73 2.98 20.18
N THR A 63 12.31 3.78 19.24
CA THR A 63 11.86 5.16 19.47
C THR A 63 10.62 5.48 18.65
N ALA A 64 9.83 6.41 19.11
CA ALA A 64 8.63 6.86 18.42
C ALA A 64 8.40 8.36 18.65
N LYS A 65 7.66 8.98 17.76
CA LYS A 65 7.19 10.35 17.90
C LYS A 65 5.73 10.32 18.37
N TYR A 66 5.47 11.05 19.46
CA TYR A 66 4.14 11.21 20.05
C TYR A 66 3.74 12.71 20.01
N SER A 67 3.41 13.21 18.83
CA SER A 67 2.78 14.52 18.73
C SER A 67 1.33 14.35 18.25
N PRO A 68 0.39 15.24 18.63
CA PRO A 68 -1.06 15.03 18.42
C PRO A 68 -1.49 14.62 17.02
N GLN A 69 -0.71 14.96 15.99
CA GLN A 69 -1.03 14.64 14.59
C GLN A 69 0.03 13.77 13.91
N LYS A 70 1.07 13.30 14.62
CA LYS A 70 2.22 12.61 14.03
C LYS A 70 2.74 11.50 14.93
N VAL A 71 1.89 10.55 15.26
CA VAL A 71 2.27 9.36 16.02
C VAL A 71 2.98 8.38 15.09
N THR A 72 4.11 7.80 15.55
CA THR A 72 4.81 6.73 14.83
C THR A 72 4.91 5.48 15.69
N LEU A 73 4.95 4.32 15.02
CA LEU A 73 5.15 3.03 15.70
C LEU A 73 6.65 2.76 15.84
N PRO A 74 7.14 2.35 17.04
CA PRO A 74 8.56 2.12 17.30
C PRO A 74 9.09 0.83 16.67
N GLY A 75 10.42 0.74 16.58
CA GLY A 75 11.14 -0.46 16.14
C GLY A 75 11.12 -0.71 14.64
N ARG A 76 12.00 -1.60 14.18
CA ARG A 76 12.02 -2.10 12.81
C ARG A 76 10.80 -2.97 12.56
N LYS A 77 10.13 -2.72 11.44
CA LYS A 77 8.86 -3.38 11.12
C LYS A 77 8.95 -4.21 9.84
N GLN A 78 8.06 -5.18 9.76
CA GLN A 78 7.68 -5.91 8.55
C GLN A 78 6.18 -5.77 8.36
N VAL A 79 5.73 -5.84 7.12
CA VAL A 79 4.32 -5.98 6.75
C VAL A 79 4.15 -7.34 6.11
N TRP A 80 3.25 -8.14 6.64
CA TRP A 80 2.86 -9.41 6.04
C TRP A 80 1.47 -9.31 5.47
N ARG A 81 1.32 -9.66 4.20
CA ARG A 81 0.01 -9.81 3.56
C ARG A 81 -0.49 -11.22 3.71
N VAL A 82 -1.65 -11.37 4.31
CA VAL A 82 -2.29 -12.68 4.52
C VAL A 82 -3.28 -12.92 3.38
N TYR A 83 -3.13 -14.09 2.74
CA TYR A 83 -4.03 -14.54 1.68
C TYR A 83 -4.93 -15.65 2.19
N ARG A 84 -6.17 -15.70 1.68
CA ARG A 84 -7.13 -16.79 1.83
C ARG A 84 -7.77 -17.04 0.47
N ASP A 85 -7.77 -18.29 0.04
CA ASP A 85 -8.36 -18.69 -1.26
C ASP A 85 -7.88 -17.77 -2.41
N ASP A 86 -6.56 -17.52 -2.48
CA ASP A 86 -5.88 -16.62 -3.43
C ASP A 86 -6.29 -15.12 -3.37
N SER A 87 -7.17 -14.75 -2.46
CA SER A 87 -7.58 -13.37 -2.22
C SER A 87 -6.83 -12.75 -1.05
N VAL A 88 -6.59 -11.44 -1.11
CA VAL A 88 -6.02 -10.70 0.02
C VAL A 88 -7.06 -10.59 1.13
N ALA A 89 -6.73 -11.11 2.32
CA ALA A 89 -7.62 -11.04 3.47
C ALA A 89 -7.35 -9.80 4.34
N TYR A 90 -6.10 -9.59 4.74
CA TYR A 90 -5.67 -8.45 5.55
C TYR A 90 -4.14 -8.34 5.56
N ASP A 91 -3.61 -7.21 6.02
CA ASP A 91 -2.19 -7.04 6.29
C ASP A 91 -1.92 -7.06 7.80
N VAL A 92 -0.76 -7.62 8.19
CA VAL A 92 -0.25 -7.56 9.57
C VAL A 92 1.00 -6.70 9.58
N LEU A 93 0.99 -5.63 10.35
CA LEU A 93 2.15 -4.80 10.64
C LEU A 93 2.76 -5.26 11.98
N GLY A 94 3.95 -5.79 11.96
CA GLY A 94 4.65 -6.31 13.14
C GLY A 94 6.12 -5.95 13.17
N LEU A 95 6.85 -6.43 14.19
CA LEU A 95 8.29 -6.26 14.29
C LEU A 95 8.98 -7.19 13.28
N ALA A 96 10.08 -6.71 12.70
CA ALA A 96 10.79 -7.42 11.62
C ALA A 96 11.38 -8.78 12.04
N ASP A 97 11.53 -9.02 13.33
CA ASP A 97 12.03 -10.25 13.95
C ASP A 97 10.93 -11.15 14.55
N GLU A 98 9.66 -10.75 14.43
CA GLU A 98 8.54 -11.62 14.77
C GLU A 98 8.37 -12.75 13.75
N PRO A 99 7.84 -13.90 14.18
CA PRO A 99 7.53 -15.00 13.26
C PRO A 99 6.48 -14.55 12.23
N THR A 100 6.63 -15.03 11.01
CA THR A 100 5.64 -14.80 9.95
C THR A 100 4.28 -15.36 10.38
N PRO A 101 3.21 -14.57 10.32
CA PRO A 101 1.86 -15.07 10.58
C PRO A 101 1.50 -16.20 9.61
N ASP A 102 0.62 -17.11 10.04
CA ASP A 102 0.13 -18.18 9.18
C ASP A 102 -0.52 -17.63 7.90
N GLY A 103 -0.11 -18.15 6.75
CA GLY A 103 -0.50 -17.65 5.43
C GLY A 103 0.05 -16.27 5.06
N GLY A 104 0.98 -15.71 5.85
CA GLY A 104 1.57 -14.39 5.63
C GLY A 104 2.72 -14.39 4.64
N VAL A 105 2.72 -13.44 3.72
CA VAL A 105 3.81 -13.16 2.78
C VAL A 105 4.44 -11.81 3.12
N PRO A 106 5.76 -11.73 3.40
CA PRO A 106 6.40 -10.45 3.71
C PRO A 106 6.39 -9.53 2.48
N LEU A 107 6.01 -8.28 2.69
CA LEU A 107 5.95 -7.27 1.62
C LEU A 107 7.22 -6.41 1.55
N LEU A 108 7.95 -6.25 2.67
CA LEU A 108 9.16 -5.44 2.71
C LEU A 108 10.39 -6.31 2.45
N GLU A 109 11.18 -5.95 1.46
CA GLU A 109 12.46 -6.58 1.16
C GLU A 109 13.58 -5.55 1.10
N CYS A 110 14.80 -5.98 1.41
CA CYS A 110 15.97 -5.11 1.28
C CYS A 110 16.33 -4.95 -0.19
N VAL A 111 16.16 -3.74 -0.72
CA VAL A 111 16.46 -3.42 -2.14
C VAL A 111 17.83 -2.78 -2.33
N MET A 112 18.41 -2.21 -1.25
CA MET A 112 19.72 -1.55 -1.28
C MET A 112 20.48 -1.82 0.02
N LYS A 113 21.76 -2.12 -0.05
CA LYS A 113 22.66 -2.32 1.10
C LYS A 113 24.02 -1.69 0.82
N GLN A 114 24.54 -0.94 1.78
CA GLN A 114 25.86 -0.25 1.68
C GLN A 114 26.02 0.56 0.37
N GLY A 115 24.98 1.31 -0.01
CA GLY A 115 24.99 2.12 -1.24
C GLY A 115 24.83 1.33 -2.54
N ARG A 116 24.69 0.01 -2.48
CA ARG A 116 24.56 -0.85 -3.67
C ARG A 116 23.15 -1.44 -3.76
N ARG A 117 22.57 -1.38 -4.95
CA ARG A 117 21.31 -2.05 -5.25
C ARG A 117 21.52 -3.56 -5.24
N LEU A 118 20.63 -4.31 -4.57
CA LEU A 118 20.75 -5.77 -4.45
C LEU A 118 20.15 -6.54 -5.62
N LYS A 119 19.17 -5.94 -6.31
CA LYS A 119 18.50 -6.54 -7.47
C LYS A 119 18.49 -5.56 -8.64
N ALA A 120 18.51 -6.08 -9.86
CA ALA A 120 18.24 -5.27 -11.05
C ALA A 120 16.82 -4.69 -11.00
N SER A 121 16.58 -3.63 -11.77
CA SER A 121 15.23 -3.08 -11.92
C SER A 121 14.35 -4.06 -12.71
N ASP A 122 13.13 -4.25 -12.24
CA ASP A 122 12.14 -5.00 -12.99
C ASP A 122 11.82 -4.30 -14.33
N SER A 123 11.47 -5.07 -15.34
CA SER A 123 10.93 -4.51 -16.57
C SER A 123 9.57 -3.87 -16.33
N ILE A 124 9.18 -2.91 -17.17
CA ILE A 124 7.84 -2.28 -17.11
C ILE A 124 6.73 -3.35 -17.18
N ARG A 125 6.89 -4.37 -18.00
CA ARG A 125 5.92 -5.48 -18.11
C ARG A 125 5.79 -6.25 -16.79
N THR A 126 6.91 -6.53 -16.14
CA THR A 126 6.92 -7.20 -14.81
C THR A 126 6.20 -6.36 -13.76
N VAL A 127 6.45 -5.05 -13.76
CA VAL A 127 5.79 -4.11 -12.82
C VAL A 127 4.29 -4.04 -13.07
N GLN A 128 3.88 -3.92 -14.35
CA GLN A 128 2.47 -3.87 -14.76
C GLN A 128 1.72 -5.15 -14.36
N GLU A 129 2.31 -6.33 -14.65
CA GLU A 129 1.70 -7.61 -14.32
C GLU A 129 1.56 -7.80 -12.79
N ARG A 130 2.59 -7.41 -12.03
CA ARG A 130 2.53 -7.44 -10.56
C ARG A 130 1.43 -6.52 -10.02
N SER A 131 1.31 -5.30 -10.55
CA SER A 131 0.26 -4.35 -10.18
C SER A 131 -1.13 -4.93 -10.47
N ARG A 132 -1.35 -5.42 -11.69
CA ARG A 132 -2.61 -6.03 -12.10
C ARG A 132 -3.01 -7.18 -11.16
N LYS A 133 -2.12 -8.15 -10.94
CA LYS A 133 -2.38 -9.28 -10.04
C LYS A 133 -2.65 -8.84 -8.59
N SER A 134 -1.94 -7.82 -8.11
CA SER A 134 -2.16 -7.31 -6.75
C SER A 134 -3.54 -6.69 -6.58
N VAL A 135 -4.00 -5.93 -7.59
CA VAL A 135 -5.34 -5.32 -7.58
C VAL A 135 -6.42 -6.38 -7.72
N GLU A 136 -6.27 -7.35 -8.63
CA GLU A 136 -7.25 -8.43 -8.86
C GLU A 136 -7.52 -9.27 -7.61
N ARG A 137 -6.53 -9.41 -6.74
CA ARG A 137 -6.65 -10.17 -5.47
C ARG A 137 -7.34 -9.41 -4.35
N LEU A 138 -7.58 -8.12 -4.49
CA LEU A 138 -8.37 -7.35 -3.53
C LEU A 138 -9.87 -7.67 -3.68
N SER A 139 -10.62 -7.60 -2.59
CA SER A 139 -12.08 -7.76 -2.63
C SER A 139 -12.74 -6.70 -3.52
N VAL A 140 -13.92 -7.03 -4.03
CA VAL A 140 -14.70 -6.10 -4.87
C VAL A 140 -15.00 -4.80 -4.12
N GLY A 141 -15.33 -4.87 -2.83
CA GLY A 141 -15.62 -3.68 -2.02
C GLY A 141 -14.40 -2.77 -1.86
N VAL A 142 -13.21 -3.33 -1.61
CA VAL A 142 -11.97 -2.53 -1.52
C VAL A 142 -11.60 -1.90 -2.86
N ARG A 143 -11.98 -2.53 -4.00
CA ARG A 143 -11.74 -1.99 -5.35
C ARG A 143 -12.83 -1.07 -5.86
N ALA A 144 -13.89 -0.85 -5.09
CA ALA A 144 -14.99 0.00 -5.52
C ALA A 144 -14.50 1.43 -5.78
N LEU A 145 -14.94 2.02 -6.89
CA LEU A 145 -14.60 3.40 -7.25
C LEU A 145 -15.33 4.42 -6.36
N ARG A 146 -16.51 4.06 -5.87
CA ARG A 146 -17.31 4.89 -4.97
C ARG A 146 -17.49 4.16 -3.65
N ASP A 147 -17.27 4.86 -2.54
CA ASP A 147 -17.40 4.35 -1.17
C ASP A 147 -16.67 3.01 -0.95
N PRO A 148 -15.34 2.93 -1.25
CA PRO A 148 -14.60 1.68 -1.11
C PRO A 148 -14.58 1.21 0.35
N ASP A 149 -14.66 -0.11 0.53
CA ASP A 149 -14.44 -0.70 1.85
C ASP A 149 -13.04 -0.38 2.37
N ARG A 150 -12.95 -0.15 3.68
CA ARG A 150 -11.66 0.04 4.33
C ARG A 150 -10.88 -1.27 4.35
N PHE A 151 -9.66 -1.25 3.82
CA PHE A 151 -8.75 -2.39 3.90
C PHE A 151 -8.30 -2.64 5.35
N ASP A 152 -8.34 -3.91 5.78
CA ASP A 152 -7.99 -4.32 7.15
C ASP A 152 -6.47 -4.40 7.32
N VAL A 153 -5.94 -3.63 8.28
CA VAL A 153 -4.53 -3.66 8.69
C VAL A 153 -4.46 -3.84 10.20
N ARG A 154 -3.84 -4.93 10.63
CA ARG A 154 -3.75 -5.34 12.03
C ARG A 154 -2.33 -5.13 12.56
N LEU A 155 -2.23 -4.76 13.84
CA LEU A 155 -0.95 -4.73 14.53
C LEU A 155 -0.67 -6.09 15.17
N SER A 156 0.59 -6.55 15.10
CA SER A 156 1.01 -7.75 15.82
C SER A 156 0.97 -7.54 17.34
N PRO A 157 0.85 -8.62 18.13
CA PRO A 157 0.96 -8.54 19.58
C PRO A 157 2.29 -7.95 20.05
N GLY A 158 3.41 -8.30 19.42
CA GLY A 158 4.74 -7.80 19.77
C GLY A 158 4.88 -6.30 19.51
N LEU A 159 4.45 -5.83 18.34
CA LEU A 159 4.47 -4.39 18.02
C LEU A 159 3.52 -3.61 18.95
N THR A 160 2.36 -4.16 19.26
CA THR A 160 1.40 -3.53 20.20
C THR A 160 2.02 -3.40 21.60
N LYS A 161 2.67 -4.47 22.10
CA LYS A 161 3.37 -4.48 23.40
C LYS A 161 4.52 -3.46 23.42
N LEU A 162 5.35 -3.43 22.38
CA LEU A 162 6.46 -2.50 22.25
C LEU A 162 5.97 -1.04 22.23
N THR A 163 4.92 -0.77 21.47
CA THR A 163 4.35 0.57 21.37
C THR A 163 3.88 1.09 22.71
N ARG A 164 3.21 0.26 23.52
CA ARG A 164 2.79 0.61 24.88
C ARG A 164 4.00 0.89 25.78
N ALA A 165 5.02 0.04 25.74
CA ALA A 165 6.22 0.19 26.56
C ALA A 165 6.97 1.50 26.27
N VAL A 166 7.16 1.84 24.98
CA VAL A 166 7.85 3.08 24.57
C VAL A 166 7.01 4.31 24.93
N HIS A 167 5.68 4.22 24.83
CA HIS A 167 4.79 5.32 25.24
C HIS A 167 4.93 5.65 26.73
N HIS A 168 4.88 4.65 27.61
CA HIS A 168 5.04 4.86 29.05
C HIS A 168 6.40 5.48 29.39
N GLN A 169 7.50 4.99 28.80
CA GLN A 169 8.84 5.55 29.03
C GLN A 169 8.99 7.02 28.59
N THR A 170 8.16 7.48 27.68
CA THR A 170 8.19 8.87 27.21
C THR A 170 7.35 9.76 28.12
N ALA A 171 6.23 9.26 28.64
CA ALA A 171 5.37 9.98 29.57
C ALA A 171 6.06 10.24 30.93
N ASP A 172 6.91 9.30 31.40
CA ASP A 172 7.66 9.43 32.67
C ASP A 172 8.86 10.41 32.58
N ARG A 173 9.15 10.95 31.39
CA ARG A 173 10.26 11.90 31.15
C ARG A 173 9.82 13.33 30.90
N THR A 174 8.53 13.58 30.88
CA THR A 174 7.92 14.91 30.75
C THR A 174 7.31 15.35 32.06
#